data_994cdf5ae9d75d7cfb650953d62b515f
#
_entry.id   994cdf5ae9d75d7cfb650953d62b515f
#
_cell.length_a   1.000
_cell.length_b   1.000
_cell.length_c   1.000
_cell.angle_alpha   90.00
_cell.angle_beta   90.00
_cell.angle_gamma   90.00
#
_symmetry.space_group_name_H-M   'P 1'
#
loop_
_entity.id
_entity.type
_entity.pdbx_description
1 polymer ?
#
loop_
_entity_poly.entity_id
_entity_poly.type
_entity_poly.pdbx_seq_one_letter_code
_entity_poly.pdbx_strand_id
1 'polypeptide(L)'
;MMGGVCGTVIGHAQDKGVASFAPGKGSRVDLKPYYFSIPAPRGQILDRKGQPLAQTMVVRKLQVSVPAAHRTSLETYRTWLEQAILRLRSEVPDVHLPEADKLRRHYEKRREIPLTVSDDLAEGINLDSKAHPNVSVRTEYVRHYPQGELAAHLLGYVSAEGPPPSGAVQHGEPLWQKTRGATGLEAAFNKQLTGKDGTLCVMISDAGAVANEQVFTAPQAGRDVVTTLNLETQRIAEVALGKTGRRGAVVIVDAYTGDIRAMVSKPGFDPNAFARSISANDYAALMRDPNGPLFDRAVLGSYPPGSVFKPFVVLAGMRAATVPAFSEFECGPTLMIDGREFDNWSKTDRGLFNARAALIRSCNTYFYQSAMVTRDMPILYMAREFGFGVAPRFPWKTSAGSLPERAPSNHDLANLSIGQGVTEASPLQVAMAMATLPNGKCRPRPRLVMQTQSQTGQTGDVSMPARDALIPVSQEDLETVKHAMFGVVNHIQGTGKAVRLEKVAVFGKTGTAQWVLKGQKANVVWFAGFVDTMPPLAFAVALEGDAGEGSLSGGGTAAPVIAKVLREIESHPSLHGVTYDEAVVLQERDPLWGPVPDLTSLPPPPPRERENSVSGFFSRLFR
;
A
#
# COMPACT_ATOMS: atom_id res chain seq x y z
N MET A 1 -17.38 -14.19 -25.98
CA MET A 1 -16.55 -14.94 -26.95
C MET A 1 -15.45 -14.02 -27.42
N MET A 2 -14.29 -14.41 -27.24
CA MET A 2 -12.95 -14.14 -27.76
C MET A 2 -11.98 -13.95 -26.60
N GLY A 3 -11.49 -15.11 -26.17
CA GLY A 3 -10.36 -15.20 -25.25
C GLY A 3 -9.06 -15.04 -26.04
N GLY A 4 -8.25 -14.10 -25.63
CA GLY A 4 -6.86 -14.00 -26.04
C GLY A 4 -5.98 -14.57 -24.93
N VAL A 5 -5.66 -15.85 -25.04
CA VAL A 5 -4.72 -16.55 -24.17
C VAL A 5 -3.33 -16.10 -24.55
N CYS A 6 -2.69 -15.30 -23.69
CA CYS A 6 -1.25 -15.05 -23.79
C CYS A 6 -0.54 -16.32 -23.31
N GLY A 7 -0.22 -17.18 -24.28
CA GLY A 7 0.46 -18.44 -24.04
C GLY A 7 1.90 -18.19 -23.59
N THR A 8 2.21 -18.67 -22.40
CA THR A 8 3.57 -18.75 -21.88
C THR A 8 4.35 -19.75 -22.73
N VAL A 9 5.23 -19.26 -23.59
CA VAL A 9 6.17 -20.11 -24.31
C VAL A 9 7.26 -20.55 -23.33
N ILE A 10 6.98 -21.61 -22.59
CA ILE A 10 8.04 -22.44 -22.00
C ILE A 10 8.48 -23.38 -23.10
N GLY A 11 9.57 -23.03 -23.78
CA GLY A 11 10.18 -23.91 -24.77
C GLY A 11 10.54 -25.24 -24.08
N HIS A 12 9.85 -26.31 -24.43
CA HIS A 12 10.27 -27.67 -24.14
C HIS A 12 11.61 -27.90 -24.87
N ALA A 13 12.68 -27.94 -24.10
CA ALA A 13 13.92 -28.54 -24.59
C ALA A 13 13.62 -30.03 -24.84
N GLN A 14 13.44 -30.39 -26.09
CA GLN A 14 13.37 -31.79 -26.49
C GLN A 14 14.67 -32.47 -26.09
N ASP A 15 14.52 -33.59 -25.40
CA ASP A 15 15.53 -34.56 -25.03
C ASP A 15 16.23 -35.08 -26.33
N LYS A 16 17.30 -34.42 -26.73
CA LYS A 16 18.19 -34.96 -27.77
C LYS A 16 19.17 -35.86 -27.08
N GLY A 17 18.99 -37.13 -27.37
CA GLY A 17 19.69 -38.27 -26.86
C GLY A 17 21.19 -38.06 -26.63
N VAL A 18 21.68 -38.69 -25.56
CA VAL A 18 23.07 -38.82 -25.19
C VAL A 18 23.89 -39.32 -26.37
N ALA A 19 24.60 -38.42 -27.06
CA ALA A 19 25.60 -38.82 -28.03
C ALA A 19 26.82 -39.33 -27.24
N SER A 20 27.03 -40.62 -27.26
CA SER A 20 28.27 -41.23 -26.78
C SER A 20 29.41 -40.77 -27.69
N PHE A 21 30.31 -39.94 -27.18
CA PHE A 21 31.53 -39.56 -27.87
C PHE A 21 32.56 -40.71 -27.75
N ALA A 22 32.79 -41.40 -28.87
CA ALA A 22 34.03 -42.20 -29.04
C ALA A 22 35.22 -41.23 -29.22
N PRO A 23 36.33 -41.35 -28.49
CA PRO A 23 37.46 -40.44 -28.62
C PRO A 23 38.19 -40.73 -29.94
N GLY A 24 38.05 -39.82 -30.90
CA GLY A 24 38.94 -39.75 -32.06
C GLY A 24 40.36 -39.42 -31.59
N LYS A 25 41.38 -40.07 -32.19
CA LYS A 25 42.79 -39.80 -31.95
C LYS A 25 43.17 -38.38 -32.40
N GLY A 26 42.98 -37.39 -31.50
CA GLY A 26 43.41 -36.01 -31.61
C GLY A 26 43.74 -35.51 -30.21
N SER A 27 44.75 -34.65 -30.07
CA SER A 27 45.30 -34.13 -28.82
C SER A 27 44.24 -34.01 -27.71
N ARG A 28 44.47 -34.62 -26.54
CA ARG A 28 43.61 -34.45 -25.36
C ARG A 28 43.57 -32.97 -25.01
N VAL A 29 42.46 -32.33 -25.30
CA VAL A 29 42.15 -30.99 -24.77
C VAL A 29 41.71 -31.22 -23.33
N ASP A 30 42.56 -30.83 -22.36
CA ASP A 30 42.17 -30.90 -20.95
C ASP A 30 41.04 -29.88 -20.71
N LEU A 31 39.87 -30.40 -20.31
CA LEU A 31 38.65 -29.59 -20.01
C LEU A 31 38.49 -29.51 -18.50
N LYS A 32 38.34 -28.28 -17.99
CA LYS A 32 38.06 -28.02 -16.57
C LYS A 32 36.58 -27.75 -16.37
N PRO A 33 35.86 -28.49 -15.51
CA PRO A 33 34.47 -28.24 -15.17
C PRO A 33 34.34 -27.11 -14.14
N TYR A 34 33.49 -26.16 -14.43
CA TYR A 34 33.04 -25.12 -13.49
C TYR A 34 31.56 -25.30 -13.23
N TYR A 35 31.16 -25.43 -11.96
CA TYR A 35 29.76 -25.59 -11.58
C TYR A 35 29.25 -24.30 -11.00
N PHE A 36 28.14 -23.82 -11.56
CA PHE A 36 27.45 -22.60 -11.14
C PHE A 36 26.03 -22.90 -10.67
N SER A 37 25.54 -22.13 -9.71
CA SER A 37 24.13 -22.09 -9.38
C SER A 37 23.40 -21.21 -10.39
N ILE A 38 22.30 -21.71 -10.97
CA ILE A 38 21.38 -20.93 -11.78
C ILE A 38 20.34 -20.35 -10.84
N PRO A 39 20.38 -19.04 -10.51
CA PRO A 39 19.36 -18.45 -9.65
C PRO A 39 17.95 -18.68 -10.19
N ALA A 40 17.03 -19.12 -9.32
CA ALA A 40 15.67 -19.44 -9.70
C ALA A 40 14.85 -18.17 -10.02
N PRO A 41 13.89 -18.24 -10.96
CA PRO A 41 12.92 -17.17 -11.12
C PRO A 41 12.05 -17.04 -9.87
N ARG A 42 11.85 -15.82 -9.40
CA ARG A 42 10.92 -15.54 -8.29
C ARG A 42 9.47 -15.72 -8.75
N GLY A 43 8.62 -16.22 -7.85
CA GLY A 43 7.17 -16.27 -8.06
C GLY A 43 6.57 -14.88 -8.28
N GLN A 44 5.42 -14.83 -8.91
CA GLN A 44 4.71 -13.60 -9.18
C GLN A 44 3.97 -13.09 -7.92
N ILE A 45 3.72 -11.78 -7.88
CA ILE A 45 2.73 -11.17 -7.00
C ILE A 45 1.58 -10.72 -7.89
N LEU A 46 0.39 -11.25 -7.63
CA LEU A 46 -0.79 -11.08 -8.46
C LEU A 46 -1.85 -10.30 -7.71
N ASP A 47 -2.66 -9.55 -8.43
CA ASP A 47 -3.90 -9.01 -7.89
C ASP A 47 -4.93 -10.14 -7.69
N ARG A 48 -6.09 -9.83 -7.13
CA ARG A 48 -7.18 -10.79 -6.89
C ARG A 48 -7.77 -11.44 -8.14
N LYS A 49 -7.52 -10.87 -9.33
CA LYS A 49 -7.97 -11.36 -10.64
C LYS A 49 -6.85 -12.05 -11.42
N GLY A 50 -5.67 -12.22 -10.80
CA GLY A 50 -4.50 -12.84 -11.44
C GLY A 50 -3.69 -11.89 -12.33
N GLN A 51 -3.93 -10.58 -12.25
CA GLN A 51 -3.12 -9.61 -12.99
C GLN A 51 -1.77 -9.40 -12.29
N PRO A 52 -0.64 -9.39 -13.02
CA PRO A 52 0.68 -9.29 -12.44
C PRO A 52 0.96 -7.87 -11.88
N LEU A 53 1.29 -7.83 -10.59
CA LEU A 53 1.80 -6.64 -9.90
C LEU A 53 3.33 -6.65 -9.81
N ALA A 54 3.91 -7.84 -9.68
CA ALA A 54 5.34 -8.08 -9.78
C ALA A 54 5.59 -9.45 -10.40
N GLN A 55 6.52 -9.52 -11.36
CA GLN A 55 6.84 -10.72 -12.11
C GLN A 55 8.35 -10.85 -12.35
N THR A 56 8.79 -12.02 -12.77
CA THR A 56 10.16 -12.24 -13.24
C THR A 56 10.17 -12.14 -14.76
N MET A 57 11.01 -11.27 -15.29
CA MET A 57 11.29 -11.18 -16.72
C MET A 57 12.53 -11.99 -17.06
N VAL A 58 12.50 -12.56 -18.25
CA VAL A 58 13.66 -13.20 -18.86
C VAL A 58 14.38 -12.14 -19.69
N VAL A 59 15.61 -11.82 -19.31
CA VAL A 59 16.45 -10.88 -20.05
C VAL A 59 17.61 -11.62 -20.69
N ARG A 60 18.07 -11.13 -21.82
CA ARG A 60 19.21 -11.70 -22.56
C ARG A 60 20.38 -10.73 -22.45
N LYS A 61 21.55 -11.24 -22.07
CA LYS A 61 22.78 -10.44 -21.92
C LYS A 61 23.89 -11.01 -22.78
N LEU A 62 24.65 -10.12 -23.38
CA LEU A 62 25.81 -10.49 -24.18
C LEU A 62 27.01 -10.72 -23.26
N GLN A 63 27.69 -11.82 -23.49
CA GLN A 63 28.92 -12.19 -22.82
C GLN A 63 30.03 -12.40 -23.80
N VAL A 64 31.26 -12.02 -23.41
CA VAL A 64 32.44 -12.14 -24.23
C VAL A 64 33.51 -12.95 -23.49
N SER A 65 34.02 -13.99 -24.12
CA SER A 65 35.15 -14.78 -23.64
C SER A 65 36.44 -14.28 -24.28
N VAL A 66 37.37 -13.77 -23.47
CA VAL A 66 38.67 -13.33 -23.99
C VAL A 66 39.54 -14.54 -24.23
N PRO A 67 40.11 -14.72 -25.44
CA PRO A 67 40.99 -15.87 -25.71
C PRO A 67 42.24 -15.93 -24.82
N ALA A 68 42.72 -17.11 -24.49
CA ALA A 68 43.85 -17.30 -23.57
C ALA A 68 45.12 -16.53 -23.98
N ALA A 69 45.39 -16.43 -25.29
CA ALA A 69 46.51 -15.65 -25.81
C ALA A 69 46.50 -14.18 -25.45
N HIS A 70 45.33 -13.61 -25.16
CA HIS A 70 45.12 -12.19 -24.77
C HIS A 70 44.92 -12.00 -23.27
N ARG A 71 45.14 -13.05 -22.44
CA ARG A 71 45.02 -12.99 -20.98
C ARG A 71 46.36 -12.81 -20.28
N THR A 72 47.42 -12.47 -20.99
CA THR A 72 48.80 -12.38 -20.49
C THR A 72 49.05 -11.14 -19.64
N SER A 73 48.35 -10.02 -19.97
CA SER A 73 48.37 -8.81 -19.17
C SER A 73 47.02 -8.13 -19.18
N LEU A 74 46.73 -7.22 -18.21
CA LEU A 74 45.51 -6.43 -18.17
C LEU A 74 45.35 -5.54 -19.41
N GLU A 75 46.46 -5.03 -19.93
CA GLU A 75 46.51 -4.20 -21.12
C GLU A 75 46.07 -4.98 -22.38
N THR A 76 46.68 -6.15 -22.63
CA THR A 76 46.31 -7.01 -23.77
C THR A 76 44.86 -7.51 -23.65
N TYR A 77 44.41 -7.81 -22.43
CA TYR A 77 43.03 -8.21 -22.14
C TYR A 77 42.04 -7.09 -22.49
N ARG A 78 42.32 -5.88 -22.03
CA ARG A 78 41.50 -4.71 -22.27
C ARG A 78 41.45 -4.33 -23.74
N THR A 79 42.59 -4.24 -24.39
CA THR A 79 42.70 -3.87 -25.81
C THR A 79 41.92 -4.84 -26.70
N TRP A 80 42.07 -6.16 -26.44
CA TRP A 80 41.28 -7.14 -27.20
C TRP A 80 39.76 -6.96 -26.99
N LEU A 81 39.35 -6.74 -25.74
CA LEU A 81 37.94 -6.56 -25.39
C LEU A 81 37.35 -5.30 -26.03
N GLU A 82 38.10 -4.18 -26.02
CA GLU A 82 37.72 -2.92 -26.68
C GLU A 82 37.49 -3.13 -28.18
N GLN A 83 38.39 -3.87 -28.84
CA GLN A 83 38.24 -4.19 -30.26
C GLN A 83 37.06 -5.13 -30.53
N ALA A 84 36.81 -6.10 -29.66
CA ALA A 84 35.65 -6.99 -29.78
C ALA A 84 34.34 -6.23 -29.62
N ILE A 85 34.25 -5.33 -28.63
CA ILE A 85 33.09 -4.46 -28.40
C ILE A 85 32.86 -3.51 -29.58
N LEU A 86 33.92 -2.92 -30.11
CA LEU A 86 33.81 -2.03 -31.27
C LEU A 86 33.19 -2.74 -32.49
N ARG A 87 33.57 -3.99 -32.74
CA ARG A 87 32.99 -4.83 -33.80
C ARG A 87 31.52 -5.17 -33.53
N LEU A 88 31.16 -5.47 -32.28
CA LEU A 88 29.79 -5.82 -31.91
C LEU A 88 28.82 -4.63 -31.97
N ARG A 89 29.31 -3.40 -31.79
CA ARG A 89 28.45 -2.20 -31.78
C ARG A 89 27.68 -1.96 -33.08
N SER A 90 28.15 -2.47 -34.20
CA SER A 90 27.41 -2.39 -35.47
C SER A 90 26.14 -3.23 -35.48
N GLU A 91 26.11 -4.33 -34.70
CA GLU A 91 24.97 -5.25 -34.60
C GLU A 91 24.18 -5.04 -33.30
N VAL A 92 24.88 -4.63 -32.23
CA VAL A 92 24.31 -4.39 -30.89
C VAL A 92 24.81 -3.05 -30.35
N PRO A 93 24.10 -1.96 -30.55
CA PRO A 93 24.53 -0.59 -30.16
C PRO A 93 24.84 -0.44 -28.66
N ASP A 94 24.11 -1.15 -27.78
CA ASP A 94 24.19 -1.03 -26.34
C ASP A 94 25.32 -1.86 -25.69
N VAL A 95 26.25 -2.37 -26.48
CA VAL A 95 27.43 -3.06 -25.96
C VAL A 95 28.45 -2.05 -25.46
N HIS A 96 28.91 -2.23 -24.23
CA HIS A 96 29.82 -1.32 -23.55
C HIS A 96 30.96 -2.05 -22.84
N LEU A 97 32.09 -1.34 -22.69
CA LEU A 97 33.18 -1.80 -21.85
C LEU A 97 32.80 -1.61 -20.37
N PRO A 98 32.91 -2.64 -19.53
CA PRO A 98 32.70 -2.48 -18.09
C PRO A 98 33.67 -1.45 -17.47
N GLU A 99 33.25 -0.84 -16.37
CA GLU A 99 34.09 0.11 -15.61
C GLU A 99 35.48 -0.47 -15.29
N ALA A 100 36.49 0.39 -15.29
CA ALA A 100 37.89 -0.02 -15.16
C ALA A 100 38.17 -0.92 -13.95
N ASP A 101 37.57 -0.61 -12.79
CA ASP A 101 37.72 -1.42 -11.58
C ASP A 101 37.03 -2.80 -11.67
N LYS A 102 35.88 -2.87 -12.33
CA LYS A 102 35.16 -4.12 -12.58
C LYS A 102 35.97 -5.00 -13.55
N LEU A 103 36.50 -4.38 -14.60
CA LEU A 103 37.33 -5.05 -15.59
C LEU A 103 38.61 -5.60 -14.96
N ARG A 104 39.33 -4.80 -14.14
CA ARG A 104 40.53 -5.21 -13.44
C ARG A 104 40.26 -6.40 -12.50
N ARG A 105 39.24 -6.33 -11.67
CA ARG A 105 38.84 -7.42 -10.77
C ARG A 105 38.50 -8.70 -11.55
N HIS A 106 37.82 -8.58 -12.68
CA HIS A 106 37.51 -9.71 -13.54
C HIS A 106 38.80 -10.33 -14.12
N TYR A 107 39.71 -9.53 -14.65
CA TYR A 107 40.99 -9.97 -15.14
C TYR A 107 41.80 -10.71 -14.08
N GLU A 108 41.92 -10.15 -12.88
CA GLU A 108 42.75 -10.71 -11.81
C GLU A 108 42.22 -12.05 -11.27
N LYS A 109 40.89 -12.21 -11.16
CA LYS A 109 40.25 -13.28 -10.42
C LYS A 109 39.37 -14.22 -11.24
N ARG A 110 38.88 -13.78 -12.39
CA ARG A 110 37.79 -14.43 -13.12
C ARG A 110 38.02 -14.50 -14.65
N ARG A 111 39.17 -14.13 -15.13
CA ARG A 111 39.50 -13.99 -16.57
C ARG A 111 39.22 -15.23 -17.42
N GLU A 112 38.99 -16.38 -16.80
CA GLU A 112 38.71 -17.65 -17.47
C GLU A 112 37.23 -17.80 -17.85
N ILE A 113 36.34 -17.02 -17.27
CA ILE A 113 34.92 -17.08 -17.56
C ILE A 113 34.44 -15.90 -18.45
N PRO A 114 33.31 -16.04 -19.17
CA PRO A 114 32.78 -14.97 -20.00
C PRO A 114 32.43 -13.72 -19.17
N LEU A 115 32.71 -12.53 -19.73
CA LEU A 115 32.42 -11.24 -19.14
C LEU A 115 31.16 -10.64 -19.79
N THR A 116 30.17 -10.24 -18.99
CA THR A 116 28.97 -9.55 -19.48
C THR A 116 29.32 -8.13 -19.94
N VAL A 117 28.94 -7.78 -21.17
CA VAL A 117 29.28 -6.52 -21.88
C VAL A 117 28.06 -5.78 -22.42
N SER A 118 26.85 -6.22 -22.10
CA SER A 118 25.62 -5.50 -22.46
C SER A 118 24.68 -5.41 -21.29
N ASP A 119 23.75 -4.47 -21.38
CA ASP A 119 22.50 -4.51 -20.63
C ASP A 119 21.52 -5.52 -21.27
N ASP A 120 20.22 -5.28 -21.22
CA ASP A 120 19.24 -6.21 -21.77
C ASP A 120 19.24 -6.12 -23.31
N LEU A 121 19.46 -7.25 -23.99
CA LEU A 121 19.40 -7.31 -25.45
C LEU A 121 17.95 -7.21 -25.93
N ALA A 122 17.71 -6.37 -26.92
CA ALA A 122 16.43 -6.28 -27.57
C ALA A 122 15.98 -7.61 -28.21
N GLU A 123 14.68 -7.85 -28.27
CA GLU A 123 14.12 -9.00 -28.97
C GLU A 123 14.51 -8.96 -30.45
N GLY A 124 14.81 -10.13 -31.01
CA GLY A 124 15.18 -10.28 -32.43
C GLY A 124 16.67 -10.14 -32.73
N ILE A 125 17.52 -9.72 -31.80
CA ILE A 125 18.97 -9.73 -32.00
C ILE A 125 19.47 -11.18 -31.98
N ASN A 126 19.89 -11.67 -33.14
CA ASN A 126 20.55 -12.97 -33.31
C ASN A 126 21.96 -12.74 -33.85
N LEU A 127 22.97 -13.07 -33.04
CA LEU A 127 24.36 -12.98 -33.45
C LEU A 127 24.79 -14.29 -34.12
N ASP A 128 25.48 -14.15 -35.27
CA ASP A 128 26.09 -15.31 -35.90
C ASP A 128 27.29 -15.80 -35.07
N SER A 129 27.16 -16.96 -34.47
CA SER A 129 28.22 -17.60 -33.67
C SER A 129 29.50 -17.91 -34.47
N LYS A 130 29.41 -18.02 -35.79
CA LYS A 130 30.59 -18.20 -36.65
C LYS A 130 31.35 -16.90 -36.88
N ALA A 131 30.63 -15.78 -37.00
CA ALA A 131 31.22 -14.44 -37.10
C ALA A 131 31.81 -13.99 -35.74
N HIS A 132 31.18 -14.42 -34.64
CA HIS A 132 31.55 -14.03 -33.27
C HIS A 132 31.80 -15.24 -32.36
N PRO A 133 32.89 -16.05 -32.58
CA PRO A 133 33.11 -17.31 -31.88
C PRO A 133 33.37 -17.18 -30.37
N ASN A 134 33.72 -15.97 -29.90
CA ASN A 134 33.97 -15.69 -28.48
C ASN A 134 32.82 -14.96 -27.81
N VAL A 135 31.65 -14.86 -28.48
CA VAL A 135 30.48 -14.18 -27.97
C VAL A 135 29.36 -15.19 -27.71
N SER A 136 28.73 -15.07 -26.55
CA SER A 136 27.57 -15.89 -26.18
C SER A 136 26.46 -15.01 -25.64
N VAL A 137 25.23 -15.48 -25.76
CA VAL A 137 24.06 -14.84 -25.16
C VAL A 137 23.62 -15.65 -23.96
N ARG A 138 23.62 -15.02 -22.79
CA ARG A 138 23.13 -15.63 -21.54
C ARG A 138 21.77 -15.08 -21.17
N THR A 139 20.89 -15.97 -20.76
CA THR A 139 19.59 -15.65 -20.21
C THR A 139 19.71 -15.46 -18.70
N GLU A 140 19.17 -14.36 -18.17
CA GLU A 140 19.09 -14.06 -16.73
C GLU A 140 17.63 -13.78 -16.34
N TYR A 141 17.31 -13.98 -15.06
CA TYR A 141 16.00 -13.67 -14.48
C TYR A 141 16.07 -12.37 -13.70
N VAL A 142 15.26 -11.38 -14.09
CA VAL A 142 15.23 -10.06 -13.44
C VAL A 142 13.82 -9.78 -12.92
N ARG A 143 13.73 -9.28 -11.68
CA ARG A 143 12.46 -8.85 -11.10
C ARG A 143 11.96 -7.61 -11.81
N HIS A 144 10.66 -7.59 -12.14
CA HIS A 144 10.01 -6.48 -12.83
C HIS A 144 8.64 -6.17 -12.22
N TYR A 145 8.35 -4.90 -12.08
CA TYR A 145 7.08 -4.36 -11.59
C TYR A 145 6.37 -3.64 -12.75
N PRO A 146 5.46 -4.31 -13.45
CA PRO A 146 4.90 -3.82 -14.72
C PRO A 146 4.03 -2.57 -14.56
N GLN A 147 3.59 -2.27 -13.35
CA GLN A 147 2.78 -1.11 -13.03
C GLN A 147 3.61 0.08 -12.49
N GLY A 148 4.95 -0.01 -12.52
CA GLY A 148 5.85 1.04 -12.02
C GLY A 148 5.62 1.32 -10.53
N GLU A 149 5.35 2.57 -10.18
CA GLU A 149 5.14 3.02 -8.79
C GLU A 149 3.86 2.50 -8.13
N LEU A 150 2.94 1.90 -8.89
CA LEU A 150 1.64 1.48 -8.37
C LEU A 150 1.80 0.43 -7.27
N ALA A 151 1.18 0.68 -6.11
CA ALA A 151 1.25 -0.17 -4.92
C ALA A 151 2.68 -0.42 -4.39
N ALA A 152 3.65 0.45 -4.71
CA ALA A 152 5.06 0.24 -4.39
C ALA A 152 5.33 -0.06 -2.92
N HIS A 153 4.66 0.63 -1.98
CA HIS A 153 4.82 0.39 -0.54
C HIS A 153 4.31 -0.99 -0.11
N LEU A 154 3.24 -1.49 -0.77
CA LEU A 154 2.69 -2.82 -0.50
C LEU A 154 3.55 -3.92 -1.11
N LEU A 155 3.93 -3.75 -2.38
CA LEU A 155 4.78 -4.72 -3.07
C LEU A 155 6.15 -4.78 -2.42
N GLY A 156 6.68 -3.63 -2.07
CA GLY A 156 8.07 -3.49 -1.70
C GLY A 156 8.99 -3.65 -2.91
N TYR A 157 10.22 -4.01 -2.65
CA TYR A 157 11.23 -4.22 -3.68
C TYR A 157 12.21 -5.33 -3.29
N VAL A 158 12.94 -5.81 -4.28
CA VAL A 158 14.05 -6.75 -4.09
C VAL A 158 15.37 -6.00 -4.00
N SER A 159 16.30 -6.54 -3.23
CA SER A 159 17.70 -6.08 -3.16
C SER A 159 18.64 -7.23 -3.46
N ALA A 160 19.88 -6.92 -3.78
CA ALA A 160 20.93 -7.91 -3.96
C ALA A 160 21.12 -8.76 -2.69
N GLU A 161 21.29 -10.06 -2.86
CA GLU A 161 21.63 -11.00 -1.79
C GLU A 161 23.15 -11.17 -1.71
N GLY A 162 23.77 -10.46 -0.80
CA GLY A 162 25.22 -10.44 -0.63
C GLY A 162 25.97 -9.60 -1.68
N PRO A 163 27.28 -9.50 -1.61
CA PRO A 163 28.10 -8.81 -2.60
C PRO A 163 28.17 -9.62 -3.90
N PRO A 164 28.39 -8.96 -5.06
CA PRO A 164 28.60 -9.67 -6.31
C PRO A 164 29.88 -10.54 -6.23
N PRO A 165 29.92 -11.72 -6.88
CA PRO A 165 31.10 -12.55 -6.91
C PRO A 165 32.29 -11.77 -7.50
N SER A 166 33.35 -11.61 -6.74
CA SER A 166 34.53 -10.80 -7.11
C SER A 166 35.88 -11.52 -6.92
N GLY A 167 35.87 -12.66 -6.24
CA GLY A 167 37.04 -13.51 -6.02
C GLY A 167 37.31 -14.50 -7.14
N ALA A 168 38.19 -15.49 -6.90
CA ALA A 168 38.32 -16.64 -7.77
C ALA A 168 37.00 -17.39 -7.88
N VAL A 169 36.74 -17.98 -9.06
CA VAL A 169 35.51 -18.74 -9.31
C VAL A 169 35.40 -19.91 -8.32
N GLN A 170 34.27 -19.94 -7.60
CA GLN A 170 34.01 -20.99 -6.62
C GLN A 170 32.95 -21.95 -7.13
N HIS A 171 33.02 -23.20 -6.70
CA HIS A 171 32.03 -24.20 -7.01
C HIS A 171 30.66 -23.81 -6.42
N GLY A 172 29.60 -23.79 -7.24
CA GLY A 172 28.23 -23.48 -6.83
C GLY A 172 27.93 -21.98 -6.66
N GLU A 173 28.88 -21.10 -7.02
CA GLU A 173 28.55 -19.66 -7.00
C GLU A 173 27.45 -19.33 -8.01
N PRO A 174 26.65 -18.27 -7.76
CA PRO A 174 25.56 -17.91 -8.66
C PRO A 174 26.09 -17.33 -9.97
N LEU A 175 25.47 -17.70 -11.10
CA LEU A 175 25.79 -17.19 -12.43
C LEU A 175 25.60 -15.68 -12.54
N TRP A 176 24.63 -15.12 -11.82
CA TRP A 176 24.37 -13.69 -11.68
C TRP A 176 23.92 -13.39 -10.24
N GLN A 177 23.89 -12.13 -9.89
CA GLN A 177 23.53 -11.67 -8.56
C GLN A 177 22.12 -12.14 -8.17
N LYS A 178 22.02 -12.91 -7.09
CA LYS A 178 20.73 -13.26 -6.50
C LYS A 178 20.06 -12.05 -5.86
N THR A 179 18.75 -12.10 -5.79
CA THR A 179 17.95 -11.07 -5.12
C THR A 179 17.09 -11.67 -4.01
N ARG A 180 16.88 -10.88 -2.98
CA ARG A 180 15.95 -11.19 -1.88
C ARG A 180 14.94 -10.05 -1.72
N GLY A 181 13.77 -10.35 -1.17
CA GLY A 181 12.80 -9.32 -0.80
C GLY A 181 13.36 -8.43 0.33
N ALA A 182 13.29 -7.12 0.16
CA ALA A 182 13.81 -6.14 1.11
C ALA A 182 12.71 -5.51 1.96
N THR A 183 11.55 -5.21 1.37
CA THR A 183 10.40 -4.59 2.05
C THR A 183 9.09 -5.18 1.52
N GLY A 184 7.96 -4.82 2.14
CA GLY A 184 6.62 -5.15 1.68
C GLY A 184 6.34 -6.64 1.50
N LEU A 185 5.53 -6.99 0.52
CA LEU A 185 5.20 -8.38 0.15
C LEU A 185 6.41 -9.18 -0.29
N GLU A 186 7.35 -8.53 -0.99
CA GLU A 186 8.61 -9.17 -1.39
C GLU A 186 9.39 -9.71 -0.19
N ALA A 187 9.45 -8.94 0.91
CA ALA A 187 10.13 -9.38 2.14
C ALA A 187 9.28 -10.36 2.95
N ALA A 188 8.00 -10.05 3.16
CA ALA A 188 7.11 -10.86 4.00
C ALA A 188 6.90 -12.28 3.44
N PHE A 189 6.87 -12.41 2.11
CA PHE A 189 6.71 -13.69 1.41
C PHE A 189 7.98 -14.14 0.70
N ASN A 190 9.15 -13.66 1.15
CA ASN A 190 10.42 -13.99 0.49
C ASN A 190 10.63 -15.51 0.36
N LYS A 191 10.29 -16.28 1.39
CA LYS A 191 10.43 -17.75 1.39
C LYS A 191 9.58 -18.42 0.31
N GLN A 192 8.34 -17.96 0.11
CA GLN A 192 7.43 -18.50 -0.90
C GLN A 192 7.82 -18.06 -2.31
N LEU A 193 8.16 -16.78 -2.45
CA LEU A 193 8.55 -16.19 -3.74
C LEU A 193 9.90 -16.69 -4.24
N THR A 194 10.83 -17.04 -3.36
CA THR A 194 12.14 -17.60 -3.75
C THR A 194 11.98 -19.04 -4.22
N GLY A 195 12.46 -19.34 -5.43
CA GLY A 195 12.47 -20.69 -6.00
C GLY A 195 13.65 -21.54 -5.52
N LYS A 196 13.83 -22.65 -6.19
CA LYS A 196 15.01 -23.52 -5.99
C LYS A 196 15.96 -23.37 -7.17
N ASP A 197 17.20 -23.03 -6.86
CA ASP A 197 18.23 -22.82 -7.88
C ASP A 197 18.51 -24.10 -8.67
N GLY A 198 18.91 -23.91 -9.93
CA GLY A 198 19.42 -24.95 -10.78
C GLY A 198 20.95 -25.09 -10.68
N THR A 199 21.53 -25.98 -11.48
CA THR A 199 22.97 -26.20 -11.59
C THR A 199 23.38 -26.25 -13.05
N LEU A 200 24.35 -25.40 -13.42
CA LEU A 200 25.01 -25.38 -14.74
C LEU A 200 26.45 -25.84 -14.58
N CYS A 201 26.91 -26.78 -15.44
CA CYS A 201 28.31 -27.08 -15.64
C CYS A 201 28.78 -26.41 -16.93
N VAL A 202 29.89 -25.67 -16.83
CA VAL A 202 30.58 -25.05 -17.97
C VAL A 202 31.93 -25.73 -18.09
N MET A 203 32.20 -26.39 -19.23
CA MET A 203 33.49 -27.01 -19.54
C MET A 203 34.35 -25.98 -20.27
N ILE A 204 35.48 -25.63 -19.65
CA ILE A 204 36.43 -24.67 -20.23
C ILE A 204 37.73 -25.41 -20.60
N SER A 205 38.18 -25.21 -21.84
CA SER A 205 39.46 -25.77 -22.32
C SER A 205 40.66 -25.04 -21.71
N ASP A 206 41.83 -25.64 -21.74
CA ASP A 206 43.08 -24.99 -21.30
C ASP A 206 43.38 -23.70 -22.09
N ALA A 207 42.91 -23.60 -23.34
CA ALA A 207 42.94 -22.37 -24.11
C ALA A 207 41.93 -21.32 -23.59
N GLY A 208 41.06 -21.67 -22.64
CA GLY A 208 40.08 -20.80 -22.02
C GLY A 208 38.83 -20.57 -22.87
N ALA A 209 38.58 -21.40 -23.88
CA ALA A 209 37.34 -21.38 -24.62
C ALA A 209 36.28 -22.25 -23.92
N VAL A 210 35.03 -21.78 -23.91
CA VAL A 210 33.90 -22.59 -23.46
C VAL A 210 33.68 -23.69 -24.48
N ALA A 211 33.95 -24.93 -24.09
CA ALA A 211 33.85 -26.12 -24.95
C ALA A 211 32.43 -26.72 -24.90
N ASN A 212 31.77 -26.67 -23.74
CA ASN A 212 30.41 -27.17 -23.55
C ASN A 212 29.76 -26.53 -22.35
N GLU A 213 28.42 -26.35 -22.39
CA GLU A 213 27.60 -25.99 -21.25
C GLU A 213 26.46 -27.01 -21.10
N GLN A 214 26.25 -27.51 -19.87
CA GLN A 214 25.21 -28.49 -19.59
C GLN A 214 24.44 -28.10 -18.31
N VAL A 215 23.11 -27.98 -18.40
CA VAL A 215 22.25 -27.84 -17.25
C VAL A 215 22.03 -29.21 -16.61
N PHE A 216 22.57 -29.41 -15.41
CA PHE A 216 22.37 -30.65 -14.63
C PHE A 216 21.02 -30.65 -13.92
N THR A 217 20.62 -29.52 -13.39
CA THR A 217 19.33 -29.34 -12.71
C THR A 217 18.73 -28.04 -13.16
N ALA A 218 17.51 -28.09 -13.70
CA ALA A 218 16.77 -26.89 -14.06
C ALA A 218 16.33 -26.12 -12.79
N PRO A 219 16.40 -24.79 -12.80
CA PRO A 219 15.86 -23.99 -11.70
C PRO A 219 14.34 -24.15 -11.60
N GLN A 220 13.82 -24.18 -10.39
CA GLN A 220 12.39 -24.25 -10.12
C GLN A 220 11.90 -22.89 -9.61
N ALA A 221 10.92 -22.30 -10.29
CA ALA A 221 10.34 -21.03 -9.90
C ALA A 221 9.72 -21.07 -8.49
N GLY A 222 9.73 -19.93 -7.82
CA GLY A 222 9.02 -19.73 -6.57
C GLY A 222 7.49 -19.80 -6.75
N ARG A 223 6.76 -19.83 -5.62
CA ARG A 223 5.29 -19.78 -5.61
C ARG A 223 4.82 -18.36 -5.84
N ASP A 224 3.71 -18.22 -6.54
CA ASP A 224 3.02 -16.95 -6.70
C ASP A 224 2.26 -16.60 -5.42
N VAL A 225 2.14 -15.30 -5.15
CA VAL A 225 1.35 -14.72 -4.07
C VAL A 225 0.16 -13.99 -4.69
N VAL A 226 -1.05 -14.48 -4.43
CA VAL A 226 -2.29 -13.85 -4.88
C VAL A 226 -2.78 -12.92 -3.78
N THR A 227 -2.87 -11.63 -4.07
CA THR A 227 -3.29 -10.60 -3.12
C THR A 227 -4.81 -10.38 -3.17
N THR A 228 -5.32 -9.65 -2.18
CA THR A 228 -6.71 -9.15 -2.16
C THR A 228 -6.89 -7.86 -2.97
N LEU A 229 -5.79 -7.24 -3.42
CA LEU A 229 -5.83 -6.01 -4.18
C LEU A 229 -6.66 -6.16 -5.47
N ASN A 230 -7.37 -5.11 -5.80
CA ASN A 230 -7.99 -4.96 -7.11
C ASN A 230 -7.19 -3.90 -7.87
N LEU A 231 -6.54 -4.29 -8.97
CA LEU A 231 -5.64 -3.44 -9.73
C LEU A 231 -6.32 -2.14 -10.21
N GLU A 232 -7.57 -2.23 -10.66
CA GLU A 232 -8.29 -1.04 -11.15
C GLU A 232 -8.63 -0.09 -10.01
N THR A 233 -9.10 -0.62 -8.85
CA THR A 233 -9.37 0.21 -7.65
C THR A 233 -8.08 0.87 -7.15
N GLN A 234 -6.97 0.13 -7.14
CA GLN A 234 -5.66 0.66 -6.75
C GLN A 234 -5.22 1.80 -7.69
N ARG A 235 -5.33 1.58 -9.01
CA ARG A 235 -4.93 2.56 -10.02
C ARG A 235 -5.70 3.87 -9.91
N ILE A 236 -7.02 3.79 -9.75
CA ILE A 236 -7.84 4.99 -9.63
C ILE A 236 -7.55 5.73 -8.34
N ALA A 237 -7.36 5.02 -7.23
CA ALA A 237 -6.99 5.61 -5.95
C ALA A 237 -5.61 6.31 -6.02
N GLU A 238 -4.62 5.70 -6.67
CA GLU A 238 -3.30 6.29 -6.93
C GLU A 238 -3.40 7.59 -7.73
N VAL A 239 -4.16 7.56 -8.83
CA VAL A 239 -4.36 8.73 -9.69
C VAL A 239 -5.14 9.82 -8.95
N ALA A 240 -6.17 9.45 -8.19
CA ALA A 240 -6.99 10.41 -7.46
C ALA A 240 -6.18 11.14 -6.37
N LEU A 241 -5.37 10.39 -5.62
CA LEU A 241 -4.48 10.96 -4.59
C LEU A 241 -3.33 11.75 -5.24
N GLY A 242 -2.67 11.21 -6.26
CA GLY A 242 -1.54 11.84 -6.95
C GLY A 242 -1.90 13.20 -7.55
N LYS A 243 -3.12 13.36 -8.10
CA LYS A 243 -3.61 14.64 -8.63
C LYS A 243 -3.71 15.76 -7.59
N THR A 244 -3.68 15.44 -6.31
CA THR A 244 -3.68 16.47 -5.25
C THR A 244 -2.31 17.11 -5.07
N GLY A 245 -1.23 16.45 -5.53
CA GLY A 245 0.15 16.84 -5.26
C GLY A 245 0.57 16.72 -3.79
N ARG A 246 -0.28 16.12 -2.93
CA ARG A 246 -0.10 16.10 -1.48
C ARG A 246 0.42 14.76 -0.97
N ARG A 247 1.10 14.83 0.16
CA ARG A 247 1.40 13.65 0.97
C ARG A 247 0.11 13.14 1.60
N GLY A 248 -0.05 11.82 1.62
CA GLY A 248 -1.24 11.24 2.23
C GLY A 248 -1.43 9.77 1.89
N ALA A 249 -2.57 9.23 2.29
CA ALA A 249 -2.94 7.84 2.05
C ALA A 249 -4.42 7.68 1.73
N VAL A 250 -4.71 6.62 0.97
CA VAL A 250 -6.08 6.11 0.72
C VAL A 250 -6.07 4.62 1.06
N VAL A 251 -7.03 4.19 1.87
CA VAL A 251 -7.25 2.78 2.19
C VAL A 251 -8.69 2.42 1.86
N ILE A 252 -8.90 1.34 1.09
CA ILE A 252 -10.23 0.81 0.73
C ILE A 252 -10.25 -0.68 1.07
N VAL A 253 -11.23 -1.09 1.86
CA VAL A 253 -11.35 -2.45 2.36
C VAL A 253 -12.76 -2.99 2.18
N ASP A 254 -12.86 -4.28 1.92
CA ASP A 254 -14.11 -5.03 1.99
C ASP A 254 -14.54 -5.15 3.46
N ALA A 255 -15.70 -4.61 3.79
CA ALA A 255 -16.16 -4.56 5.18
C ALA A 255 -16.54 -5.94 5.75
N TYR A 256 -16.82 -6.94 4.90
CA TYR A 256 -17.19 -8.28 5.37
C TYR A 256 -15.97 -9.17 5.61
N THR A 257 -14.96 -9.06 4.74
CA THR A 257 -13.80 -9.96 4.77
C THR A 257 -12.55 -9.33 5.33
N GLY A 258 -12.46 -8.00 5.36
CA GLY A 258 -11.24 -7.26 5.68
C GLY A 258 -10.24 -7.23 4.53
N ASP A 259 -10.61 -7.69 3.33
CA ASP A 259 -9.76 -7.68 2.15
C ASP A 259 -9.39 -6.25 1.76
N ILE A 260 -8.11 -5.98 1.69
CA ILE A 260 -7.61 -4.70 1.20
C ILE A 260 -7.79 -4.68 -0.32
N ARG A 261 -8.72 -3.85 -0.79
CA ARG A 261 -9.01 -3.67 -2.22
C ARG A 261 -8.05 -2.67 -2.87
N ALA A 262 -7.69 -1.62 -2.13
CA ALA A 262 -6.66 -0.67 -2.50
C ALA A 262 -6.02 -0.08 -1.24
N MET A 263 -4.72 0.16 -1.31
CA MET A 263 -3.99 0.89 -0.26
C MET A 263 -2.86 1.68 -0.90
N VAL A 264 -2.96 3.00 -0.79
CA VAL A 264 -2.10 3.98 -1.45
C VAL A 264 -1.39 4.82 -0.41
N SER A 265 -0.12 5.05 -0.62
CA SER A 265 0.68 6.03 0.11
C SER A 265 1.42 6.93 -0.89
N LYS A 266 1.35 8.26 -0.72
CA LYS A 266 2.04 9.23 -1.58
C LYS A 266 2.89 10.21 -0.76
N PRO A 267 4.04 10.65 -1.34
CA PRO A 267 4.60 10.21 -2.62
C PRO A 267 5.02 8.76 -2.61
N GLY A 268 5.14 8.17 -3.81
CA GLY A 268 5.63 6.81 -4.04
C GLY A 268 7.06 6.78 -4.56
N PHE A 269 7.50 5.59 -4.95
CA PHE A 269 8.79 5.34 -5.59
C PHE A 269 8.64 4.22 -6.63
N ASP A 270 9.55 4.16 -7.61
CA ASP A 270 9.57 3.04 -8.57
C ASP A 270 10.40 1.87 -8.03
N PRO A 271 9.80 0.71 -7.72
CA PRO A 271 10.51 -0.47 -7.26
C PRO A 271 11.43 -1.09 -8.32
N ASN A 272 11.25 -0.79 -9.62
CA ASN A 272 12.14 -1.23 -10.68
C ASN A 272 13.56 -0.66 -10.55
N ALA A 273 13.70 0.55 -9.98
CA ALA A 273 15.02 1.13 -9.71
C ALA A 273 15.86 0.23 -8.78
N PHE A 274 15.23 -0.39 -7.80
CA PHE A 274 15.90 -1.31 -6.86
C PHE A 274 16.22 -2.67 -7.49
N ALA A 275 15.31 -3.18 -8.32
CA ALA A 275 15.50 -4.44 -9.03
C ALA A 275 16.72 -4.42 -9.97
N ARG A 276 17.08 -3.26 -10.49
CA ARG A 276 18.23 -3.00 -11.36
C ARG A 276 19.47 -2.51 -10.61
N SER A 277 19.50 -2.62 -9.28
CA SER A 277 20.59 -2.12 -8.42
C SER A 277 20.69 -0.60 -8.41
N ILE A 278 19.75 0.03 -7.69
CA ILE A 278 19.72 1.48 -7.51
C ILE A 278 21.11 2.04 -7.12
N SER A 279 21.52 3.16 -7.71
CA SER A 279 22.76 3.80 -7.36
C SER A 279 22.74 4.33 -5.92
N ALA A 280 23.93 4.40 -5.28
CA ALA A 280 24.03 4.96 -3.93
C ALA A 280 23.53 6.41 -3.86
N ASN A 281 23.70 7.19 -4.93
CA ASN A 281 23.25 8.58 -5.02
C ASN A 281 21.72 8.66 -5.11
N ASP A 282 21.10 7.85 -5.97
CA ASP A 282 19.64 7.82 -6.12
C ASP A 282 18.95 7.32 -4.85
N TYR A 283 19.50 6.29 -4.20
CA TYR A 283 19.01 5.83 -2.90
C TYR A 283 19.13 6.91 -1.83
N ALA A 284 20.27 7.60 -1.77
CA ALA A 284 20.47 8.72 -0.84
C ALA A 284 19.53 9.89 -1.14
N ALA A 285 19.19 10.15 -2.40
CA ALA A 285 18.19 11.15 -2.78
C ALA A 285 16.80 10.78 -2.24
N LEU A 286 16.34 9.54 -2.44
CA LEU A 286 15.06 9.04 -1.90
C LEU A 286 15.00 9.12 -0.36
N MET A 287 16.11 8.79 0.32
CA MET A 287 16.19 8.85 1.79
C MET A 287 16.18 10.27 2.34
N ARG A 288 16.71 11.23 1.59
CA ARG A 288 16.79 12.65 2.00
C ARG A 288 15.59 13.48 1.58
N ASP A 289 14.74 12.96 0.71
CA ASP A 289 13.53 13.67 0.26
C ASP A 289 12.66 14.01 1.49
N PRO A 290 12.41 15.30 1.75
CA PRO A 290 11.61 15.74 2.90
C PRO A 290 10.16 15.25 2.85
N ASN A 291 9.68 14.85 1.68
CA ASN A 291 8.34 14.28 1.48
C ASN A 291 8.25 12.79 1.86
N GLY A 292 9.40 12.11 2.06
CA GLY A 292 9.48 10.73 2.52
C GLY A 292 8.80 9.74 1.58
N PRO A 293 9.29 9.56 0.33
CA PRO A 293 8.66 8.64 -0.64
C PRO A 293 8.74 7.17 -0.22
N LEU A 294 9.67 6.79 0.64
CA LEU A 294 9.78 5.42 1.17
C LEU A 294 8.91 5.17 2.41
N PHE A 295 8.26 6.20 2.97
CA PHE A 295 7.44 6.08 4.17
C PHE A 295 6.00 5.67 3.81
N ASP A 296 5.58 4.49 4.26
CA ASP A 296 4.22 3.98 4.06
C ASP A 296 3.22 4.66 5.02
N ARG A 297 2.60 5.74 4.55
CA ARG A 297 1.64 6.53 5.32
C ARG A 297 0.36 5.78 5.65
N ALA A 298 0.00 4.80 4.84
CA ALA A 298 -1.23 4.04 5.04
C ALA A 298 -1.19 3.18 6.31
N VAL A 299 -0.03 2.59 6.63
CA VAL A 299 0.14 1.68 7.77
C VAL A 299 1.01 2.22 8.91
N LEU A 300 1.96 3.13 8.60
CA LEU A 300 2.89 3.69 9.58
C LEU A 300 2.53 5.12 9.98
N GLY A 301 1.76 5.84 9.15
CA GLY A 301 1.28 7.17 9.49
C GLY A 301 0.47 7.14 10.78
N SER A 302 0.72 8.11 11.66
CA SER A 302 0.02 8.28 12.94
C SER A 302 -0.45 9.72 13.00
N TYR A 303 -1.76 9.90 12.88
CA TYR A 303 -2.36 11.22 12.75
C TYR A 303 -3.56 11.36 13.68
N PRO A 304 -3.81 12.55 14.24
CA PRO A 304 -5.06 12.80 14.94
C PRO A 304 -6.26 12.55 14.01
N PRO A 305 -7.19 11.65 14.37
CA PRO A 305 -8.34 11.32 13.51
C PRO A 305 -9.34 12.49 13.41
N GLY A 306 -9.31 13.41 14.36
CA GLY A 306 -10.25 14.52 14.38
C GLY A 306 -11.71 14.04 14.35
N SER A 307 -12.55 14.76 13.66
CA SER A 307 -13.99 14.47 13.63
C SER A 307 -14.39 13.13 13.01
N VAL A 308 -13.50 12.35 12.37
CA VAL A 308 -13.83 10.98 11.96
C VAL A 308 -13.92 10.01 13.16
N PHE A 309 -13.48 10.45 14.34
CA PHE A 309 -13.62 9.72 15.59
C PHE A 309 -15.03 9.85 16.22
N LYS A 310 -15.77 10.90 15.90
CA LYS A 310 -17.08 11.25 16.51
C LYS A 310 -18.15 10.15 16.45
N PRO A 311 -18.31 9.36 15.36
CA PRO A 311 -19.25 8.24 15.35
C PRO A 311 -19.06 7.27 16.52
N PHE A 312 -17.83 7.00 16.91
CA PHE A 312 -17.49 6.08 18.00
C PHE A 312 -17.76 6.71 19.38
N VAL A 313 -17.65 8.03 19.50
CA VAL A 313 -18.02 8.77 20.71
C VAL A 313 -19.53 8.73 20.94
N VAL A 314 -20.33 8.87 19.87
CA VAL A 314 -21.81 8.72 19.93
C VAL A 314 -22.16 7.30 20.41
N LEU A 315 -21.57 6.26 19.80
CA LEU A 315 -21.80 4.87 20.21
C LEU A 315 -21.39 4.61 21.67
N ALA A 316 -20.35 5.28 22.16
CA ALA A 316 -19.94 5.18 23.57
C ALA A 316 -20.98 5.71 24.52
N GLY A 317 -21.55 6.89 24.24
CA GLY A 317 -22.59 7.51 25.05
C GLY A 317 -23.90 6.71 25.06
N MET A 318 -24.33 6.23 23.88
CA MET A 318 -25.53 5.39 23.73
C MET A 318 -25.35 4.06 24.48
N ARG A 319 -24.26 3.34 24.28
CA ARG A 319 -23.99 2.08 24.95
C ARG A 319 -23.92 2.22 26.47
N ALA A 320 -23.33 3.30 26.97
CA ALA A 320 -23.27 3.59 28.40
C ALA A 320 -24.61 4.08 28.96
N ALA A 321 -25.63 4.26 28.13
CA ALA A 321 -26.92 4.86 28.44
C ALA A 321 -26.81 6.25 29.11
N THR A 322 -25.69 6.95 28.88
CA THR A 322 -25.42 8.28 29.43
C THR A 322 -25.92 9.39 28.51
N VAL A 323 -25.84 9.16 27.19
CA VAL A 323 -26.32 10.10 26.15
C VAL A 323 -27.09 9.30 25.09
N PRO A 324 -28.38 9.00 25.31
CA PRO A 324 -29.24 8.43 24.28
C PRO A 324 -29.28 9.24 22.99
N ALA A 325 -29.67 8.63 21.87
CA ALA A 325 -29.65 9.23 20.54
C ALA A 325 -30.43 10.56 20.41
N PHE A 326 -31.52 10.67 21.17
CA PHE A 326 -32.40 11.84 21.20
C PHE A 326 -32.00 12.92 22.20
N SER A 327 -30.93 12.68 23.00
CA SER A 327 -30.46 13.70 23.95
C SER A 327 -29.99 14.95 23.20
N GLU A 328 -30.48 16.09 23.64
CA GLU A 328 -30.16 17.38 23.05
C GLU A 328 -29.28 18.21 23.96
N PHE A 329 -28.29 18.87 23.36
CA PHE A 329 -27.46 19.87 24.03
C PHE A 329 -27.59 21.21 23.29
N GLU A 330 -27.63 22.28 24.05
CA GLU A 330 -27.55 23.62 23.48
C GLU A 330 -26.14 23.86 22.95
N CYS A 331 -26.02 24.08 21.66
CA CYS A 331 -24.76 24.26 20.95
C CYS A 331 -24.59 25.69 20.45
N GLY A 332 -23.36 26.14 20.39
CA GLY A 332 -23.01 27.48 19.94
C GLY A 332 -21.60 27.49 19.31
N PRO A 333 -21.12 28.70 18.95
CA PRO A 333 -19.78 28.85 18.35
C PRO A 333 -18.62 28.50 19.32
N THR A 334 -18.89 28.56 20.62
CA THR A 334 -17.89 28.23 21.67
C THR A 334 -18.57 27.58 22.87
N LEU A 335 -17.81 26.94 23.70
CA LEU A 335 -18.19 26.37 25.00
C LEU A 335 -17.10 26.65 26.03
N MET A 336 -17.49 27.15 27.21
CA MET A 336 -16.57 27.31 28.35
C MET A 336 -16.42 25.99 29.13
N ILE A 337 -15.20 25.49 29.32
CA ILE A 337 -14.89 24.33 30.12
C ILE A 337 -13.76 24.71 31.09
N ASP A 338 -14.02 24.64 32.39
CA ASP A 338 -13.05 24.97 33.45
C ASP A 338 -12.27 26.28 33.20
N GLY A 339 -13.01 27.33 32.80
CA GLY A 339 -12.47 28.67 32.59
C GLY A 339 -11.74 28.88 31.23
N ARG A 340 -11.69 27.84 30.37
CA ARG A 340 -11.12 27.94 29.03
C ARG A 340 -12.19 27.80 27.96
N GLU A 341 -12.09 28.64 26.92
CA GLU A 341 -12.96 28.61 25.78
C GLU A 341 -12.55 27.54 24.76
N PHE A 342 -13.52 26.74 24.32
CA PHE A 342 -13.37 25.70 23.30
C PHE A 342 -14.24 26.05 22.08
N ASP A 343 -13.60 26.10 20.92
CA ASP A 343 -14.23 26.52 19.67
C ASP A 343 -15.05 25.40 19.01
N ASN A 344 -16.22 25.78 18.46
CA ASN A 344 -16.81 25.06 17.36
C ASN A 344 -16.16 25.51 16.04
N TRP A 345 -16.03 24.61 15.06
CA TRP A 345 -15.52 24.97 13.74
C TRP A 345 -16.45 25.94 12.99
N SER A 346 -17.76 25.81 13.17
CA SER A 346 -18.77 26.70 12.63
C SER A 346 -19.08 27.80 13.65
N LYS A 347 -18.96 29.04 13.22
CA LYS A 347 -19.31 30.22 14.05
C LYS A 347 -20.79 30.59 14.00
N THR A 348 -21.57 29.92 13.14
CA THR A 348 -23.00 30.17 12.93
C THR A 348 -23.91 29.11 13.55
N ASP A 349 -23.38 27.92 13.91
CA ASP A 349 -24.19 26.88 14.53
C ASP A 349 -24.70 27.31 15.89
N ARG A 350 -26.01 27.25 16.08
CA ARG A 350 -26.71 27.62 17.33
C ARG A 350 -27.95 26.77 17.50
N GLY A 351 -28.33 26.51 18.75
CA GLY A 351 -29.59 25.84 19.11
C GLY A 351 -29.39 24.44 19.66
N LEU A 352 -30.47 23.66 19.75
CA LEU A 352 -30.47 22.30 20.28
C LEU A 352 -30.03 21.31 19.21
N PHE A 353 -29.00 20.53 19.53
CA PHE A 353 -28.48 19.49 18.67
C PHE A 353 -28.59 18.13 19.38
N ASN A 354 -29.16 17.15 18.68
CA ASN A 354 -29.04 15.73 19.06
C ASN A 354 -27.84 15.08 18.35
N ALA A 355 -27.60 13.82 18.63
CA ALA A 355 -26.45 13.08 18.08
C ALA A 355 -26.39 13.10 16.54
N ARG A 356 -27.57 12.99 15.87
CA ARG A 356 -27.69 13.02 14.41
C ARG A 356 -27.29 14.39 13.83
N ALA A 357 -27.92 15.46 14.32
CA ALA A 357 -27.62 16.82 13.87
C ALA A 357 -26.14 17.18 14.13
N ALA A 358 -25.62 16.78 15.28
CA ALA A 358 -24.23 17.01 15.65
C ALA A 358 -23.23 16.27 14.74
N LEU A 359 -23.53 15.04 14.29
CA LEU A 359 -22.70 14.32 13.34
C LEU A 359 -22.76 14.95 11.94
N ILE A 360 -23.96 15.30 11.46
CA ILE A 360 -24.18 15.94 10.14
C ILE A 360 -23.39 17.26 10.05
N ARG A 361 -23.53 18.12 11.06
CA ARG A 361 -22.85 19.42 11.14
C ARG A 361 -21.42 19.32 11.65
N SER A 362 -21.01 18.16 12.17
CA SER A 362 -19.72 18.00 12.86
C SER A 362 -19.52 18.94 14.05
N CYS A 363 -20.58 19.25 14.80
CA CYS A 363 -20.63 20.27 15.85
C CYS A 363 -19.76 19.88 17.05
N ASN A 364 -18.63 20.55 17.28
CA ASN A 364 -17.71 20.24 18.39
C ASN A 364 -18.36 20.44 19.76
N THR A 365 -19.10 21.52 19.95
CA THR A 365 -19.69 21.87 21.26
C THR A 365 -20.70 20.85 21.76
N TYR A 366 -21.37 20.11 20.86
CA TYR A 366 -22.17 18.94 21.23
C TYR A 366 -21.26 17.84 21.83
N PHE A 367 -20.16 17.52 21.15
CA PHE A 367 -19.27 16.43 21.57
C PHE A 367 -18.53 16.73 22.87
N TYR A 368 -18.18 17.99 23.11
CA TYR A 368 -17.61 18.40 24.40
C TYR A 368 -18.60 18.13 25.54
N GLN A 369 -19.86 18.56 25.38
CA GLN A 369 -20.90 18.36 26.40
C GLN A 369 -21.24 16.89 26.58
N SER A 370 -21.42 16.15 25.47
CA SER A 370 -21.65 14.70 25.51
C SER A 370 -20.54 13.95 26.26
N ALA A 371 -19.27 14.34 26.06
CA ALA A 371 -18.16 13.70 26.75
C ALA A 371 -18.12 14.03 28.24
N MET A 372 -18.52 15.24 28.65
CA MET A 372 -18.60 15.57 30.09
C MET A 372 -19.62 14.68 30.82
N VAL A 373 -20.68 14.25 30.12
CA VAL A 373 -21.68 13.30 30.65
C VAL A 373 -21.20 11.85 30.56
N THR A 374 -20.69 11.45 29.41
CA THR A 374 -20.26 10.05 29.14
C THR A 374 -19.00 9.67 29.90
N ARG A 375 -18.08 10.60 30.11
CA ARG A 375 -16.75 10.43 30.70
C ARG A 375 -15.79 9.66 29.77
N ASP A 376 -14.53 9.61 30.16
CA ASP A 376 -13.43 9.07 29.36
C ASP A 376 -13.50 7.55 29.16
N MET A 377 -13.80 6.80 30.21
CA MET A 377 -13.69 5.33 30.14
C MET A 377 -14.63 4.69 29.11
N PRO A 378 -15.92 5.03 29.00
CA PRO A 378 -16.76 4.50 27.93
C PRO A 378 -16.26 4.87 26.54
N ILE A 379 -15.74 6.09 26.34
CA ILE A 379 -15.20 6.56 25.05
C ILE A 379 -13.95 5.75 24.70
N LEU A 380 -13.01 5.60 25.63
CA LEU A 380 -11.77 4.85 25.44
C LEU A 380 -12.03 3.35 25.22
N TYR A 381 -12.99 2.78 25.97
CA TYR A 381 -13.42 1.41 25.75
C TYR A 381 -13.94 1.21 24.34
N MET A 382 -14.88 2.05 23.90
CA MET A 382 -15.45 1.97 22.56
C MET A 382 -14.38 2.15 21.48
N ALA A 383 -13.48 3.11 21.64
CA ALA A 383 -12.37 3.32 20.71
C ALA A 383 -11.50 2.06 20.53
N ARG A 384 -11.17 1.36 21.65
CA ARG A 384 -10.39 0.10 21.59
C ARG A 384 -11.15 -1.02 20.89
N GLU A 385 -12.46 -1.15 21.14
CA GLU A 385 -13.30 -2.14 20.45
C GLU A 385 -13.30 -1.93 18.94
N PHE A 386 -13.28 -0.67 18.47
CA PHE A 386 -13.15 -0.34 17.06
C PHE A 386 -11.70 -0.39 16.52
N GLY A 387 -10.71 -0.68 17.35
CA GLY A 387 -9.31 -0.92 16.96
C GLY A 387 -8.39 0.29 17.06
N PHE A 388 -8.82 1.41 17.64
CA PHE A 388 -7.92 2.51 17.95
C PHE A 388 -6.98 2.13 19.11
N GLY A 389 -5.73 2.57 19.03
CA GLY A 389 -4.70 2.23 20.01
C GLY A 389 -4.16 0.80 19.92
N VAL A 390 -4.54 0.04 18.88
CA VAL A 390 -4.09 -1.35 18.67
C VAL A 390 -3.52 -1.48 17.25
N ALA A 391 -2.28 -1.97 17.13
CA ALA A 391 -1.67 -2.20 15.82
C ALA A 391 -2.48 -3.25 15.03
N PRO A 392 -2.98 -2.92 13.84
CA PRO A 392 -3.64 -3.90 12.98
C PRO A 392 -2.70 -5.08 12.66
N ARG A 393 -3.23 -6.30 12.68
CA ARG A 393 -2.46 -7.49 12.27
C ARG A 393 -2.21 -7.42 10.77
N PHE A 394 -0.94 -7.35 10.41
CA PHE A 394 -0.51 -7.18 9.02
C PHE A 394 0.76 -7.98 8.77
N PRO A 395 1.15 -8.33 7.53
CA PRO A 395 2.37 -9.10 7.26
C PRO A 395 3.67 -8.45 7.74
N TRP A 396 3.65 -7.14 7.99
CA TRP A 396 4.77 -6.39 8.59
C TRP A 396 4.27 -5.40 9.65
N LYS A 397 5.19 -4.69 10.28
CA LYS A 397 4.90 -3.76 11.38
C LYS A 397 3.98 -2.62 10.90
N THR A 398 2.93 -2.34 11.68
CA THR A 398 2.01 -1.22 11.51
C THR A 398 2.03 -0.32 12.73
N SER A 399 1.54 0.92 12.58
CA SER A 399 1.33 1.83 13.70
C SER A 399 0.17 1.35 14.57
N ALA A 400 0.34 1.37 15.88
CA ALA A 400 -0.76 1.24 16.83
C ALA A 400 -1.57 2.55 16.97
N GLY A 401 -1.07 3.65 16.44
CA GLY A 401 -1.56 4.97 16.80
C GLY A 401 -1.27 5.29 18.27
N SER A 402 -2.04 6.22 18.82
CA SER A 402 -2.00 6.56 20.23
C SER A 402 -3.42 6.70 20.77
N LEU A 403 -3.67 6.13 21.95
CA LEU A 403 -4.92 6.31 22.68
C LEU A 403 -4.55 6.42 24.17
N PRO A 404 -4.99 7.48 24.90
CA PRO A 404 -4.64 7.63 26.31
C PRO A 404 -5.29 6.53 27.15
N GLU A 405 -4.73 6.23 28.29
CA GLU A 405 -5.36 5.33 29.29
C GLU A 405 -6.54 6.03 29.98
N ARG A 406 -6.40 7.31 30.26
CA ARG A 406 -7.38 8.19 30.88
C ARG A 406 -7.30 9.61 30.28
N ALA A 407 -8.38 10.38 30.38
CA ALA A 407 -8.35 11.82 30.17
C ALA A 407 -8.15 12.52 31.52
N PRO A 408 -6.96 13.04 31.83
CA PRO A 408 -6.63 13.53 33.16
C PRO A 408 -7.38 14.81 33.55
N SER A 409 -7.88 15.55 32.56
CA SER A 409 -8.65 16.79 32.77
C SER A 409 -9.90 16.85 31.89
N ASN A 410 -10.83 17.75 32.18
CA ASN A 410 -11.97 18.02 31.31
C ASN A 410 -11.52 18.61 29.94
N HIS A 411 -10.40 19.32 29.91
CA HIS A 411 -9.80 19.79 28.65
C HIS A 411 -9.33 18.64 27.77
N ASP A 412 -8.66 17.62 28.36
CA ASP A 412 -8.23 16.42 27.63
C ASP A 412 -9.42 15.58 27.20
N LEU A 413 -10.45 15.49 28.02
CA LEU A 413 -11.70 14.82 27.70
C LEU A 413 -12.43 15.50 26.53
N ALA A 414 -12.47 16.83 26.49
CA ALA A 414 -13.01 17.59 25.38
C ALA A 414 -12.22 17.30 24.09
N ASN A 415 -10.89 17.32 24.12
CA ASN A 415 -10.06 17.00 22.98
C ASN A 415 -10.26 15.53 22.52
N LEU A 416 -10.30 14.59 23.44
CA LEU A 416 -10.57 13.17 23.14
C LEU A 416 -11.89 13.00 22.37
N SER A 417 -12.95 13.72 22.79
CA SER A 417 -14.29 13.61 22.22
C SER A 417 -14.37 13.99 20.73
N ILE A 418 -13.42 14.75 20.24
CA ILE A 418 -13.31 15.17 18.85
C ILE A 418 -12.10 14.55 18.13
N GLY A 419 -11.47 13.54 18.72
CA GLY A 419 -10.31 12.85 18.15
C GLY A 419 -9.05 13.71 18.03
N GLN A 420 -8.81 14.54 19.03
CA GLN A 420 -7.67 15.45 19.17
C GLN A 420 -6.86 15.11 20.43
N GLY A 421 -5.86 15.93 20.71
CA GLY A 421 -4.94 15.73 21.85
C GLY A 421 -3.92 14.65 21.52
N VAL A 422 -3.80 13.66 22.41
CA VAL A 422 -2.84 12.55 22.23
C VAL A 422 -3.40 11.38 21.40
N THR A 423 -4.65 11.50 20.92
CA THR A 423 -5.30 10.45 20.13
C THR A 423 -4.79 10.50 18.70
N GLU A 424 -4.19 9.40 18.25
CA GLU A 424 -3.68 9.23 16.87
C GLU A 424 -4.08 7.87 16.30
N ALA A 425 -4.26 7.81 14.99
CA ALA A 425 -4.58 6.59 14.27
C ALA A 425 -3.93 6.58 12.87
N SER A 426 -3.64 5.38 12.37
CA SER A 426 -3.24 5.21 10.98
C SER A 426 -4.46 5.17 10.05
N PRO A 427 -4.30 5.52 8.76
CA PRO A 427 -5.37 5.39 7.76
C PRO A 427 -5.95 3.97 7.70
N LEU A 428 -5.12 2.94 7.85
CA LEU A 428 -5.59 1.56 7.93
C LEU A 428 -6.48 1.33 9.16
N GLN A 429 -6.12 1.83 10.35
CA GLN A 429 -6.97 1.71 11.54
C GLN A 429 -8.32 2.38 11.34
N VAL A 430 -8.34 3.59 10.78
CA VAL A 430 -9.59 4.32 10.51
C VAL A 430 -10.46 3.56 9.51
N ALA A 431 -9.89 3.05 8.40
CA ALA A 431 -10.64 2.26 7.43
C ALA A 431 -11.23 0.98 8.04
N MET A 432 -10.46 0.28 8.88
CA MET A 432 -10.93 -0.94 9.57
C MET A 432 -12.02 -0.63 10.60
N ALA A 433 -11.93 0.50 11.31
CA ALA A 433 -12.98 0.95 12.21
C ALA A 433 -14.28 1.26 11.44
N MET A 434 -14.18 1.94 10.29
CA MET A 434 -15.33 2.22 9.42
C MET A 434 -15.93 0.94 8.82
N ALA A 435 -15.12 -0.08 8.53
CA ALA A 435 -15.59 -1.37 8.00
C ALA A 435 -16.50 -2.13 8.99
N THR A 436 -16.41 -1.84 10.26
CA THR A 436 -17.25 -2.47 11.29
C THR A 436 -18.71 -2.00 11.24
N LEU A 437 -18.94 -0.77 10.77
CA LEU A 437 -20.28 -0.15 10.77
C LEU A 437 -21.27 -0.86 9.83
N PRO A 438 -20.94 -1.14 8.55
CA PRO A 438 -21.86 -1.81 7.63
C PRO A 438 -22.00 -3.31 7.87
N ASN A 439 -21.01 -3.98 8.47
CA ASN A 439 -21.03 -5.44 8.62
C ASN A 439 -21.82 -5.96 9.82
N GLY A 440 -22.46 -5.08 10.58
CA GLY A 440 -23.35 -5.46 11.67
C GLY A 440 -22.62 -5.96 12.92
N LYS A 441 -21.58 -5.30 13.38
CA LYS A 441 -20.89 -5.46 14.68
C LYS A 441 -19.59 -6.27 14.70
N CYS A 442 -19.20 -6.92 13.61
CA CYS A 442 -17.94 -7.65 13.60
C CYS A 442 -16.82 -6.78 13.05
N ARG A 443 -15.75 -6.59 13.81
CA ARG A 443 -14.54 -5.95 13.27
C ARG A 443 -13.77 -6.96 12.42
N PRO A 444 -13.67 -6.76 11.09
CA PRO A 444 -12.86 -7.63 10.25
C PRO A 444 -11.37 -7.38 10.53
N ARG A 445 -10.52 -8.39 10.29
CA ARG A 445 -9.06 -8.21 10.30
C ARG A 445 -8.56 -7.86 8.91
N PRO A 446 -7.61 -6.93 8.77
CA PRO A 446 -7.07 -6.60 7.47
C PRO A 446 -6.40 -7.83 6.84
N ARG A 447 -6.75 -8.12 5.59
CA ARG A 447 -6.20 -9.24 4.82
C ARG A 447 -5.65 -8.71 3.50
N LEU A 448 -4.36 -8.94 3.23
CA LEU A 448 -3.67 -8.49 2.01
C LEU A 448 -3.40 -9.65 1.05
N VAL A 449 -3.26 -10.87 1.55
CA VAL A 449 -2.97 -12.06 0.74
C VAL A 449 -4.10 -13.06 0.86
N MET A 450 -4.55 -13.56 -0.27
CA MET A 450 -5.58 -14.61 -0.36
C MET A 450 -4.96 -16.00 -0.25
N GLN A 451 -3.93 -16.25 -1.05
CA GLN A 451 -3.28 -17.56 -1.13
C GLN A 451 -1.91 -17.47 -1.78
N THR A 452 -1.14 -18.54 -1.62
CA THR A 452 0.00 -18.84 -2.48
C THR A 452 -0.37 -19.96 -3.45
N GLN A 453 0.25 -19.99 -4.62
CA GLN A 453 0.02 -21.04 -5.61
C GLN A 453 1.29 -21.36 -6.40
N SER A 454 1.37 -22.56 -6.98
CA SER A 454 2.43 -22.88 -7.95
C SER A 454 2.17 -22.16 -9.28
N GLN A 455 3.15 -22.10 -10.16
CA GLN A 455 2.98 -21.55 -11.51
C GLN A 455 1.95 -22.32 -12.36
N THR A 456 1.66 -23.56 -11.99
CA THR A 456 0.59 -24.37 -12.62
C THR A 456 -0.77 -24.18 -11.98
N GLY A 457 -0.91 -23.23 -11.04
CA GLY A 457 -2.16 -22.90 -10.36
C GLY A 457 -2.51 -23.81 -9.17
N GLN A 458 -1.65 -24.74 -8.79
CA GLN A 458 -1.89 -25.56 -7.60
C GLN A 458 -1.83 -24.71 -6.34
N THR A 459 -2.94 -24.60 -5.64
CA THR A 459 -3.10 -23.84 -4.40
C THR A 459 -2.16 -24.34 -3.30
N GLY A 460 -1.50 -23.42 -2.65
CA GLY A 460 -0.68 -23.64 -1.45
C GLY A 460 -1.37 -23.15 -0.19
N ASP A 461 -0.68 -22.28 0.58
CA ASP A 461 -1.24 -21.70 1.78
C ASP A 461 -2.40 -20.77 1.44
N VAL A 462 -3.55 -20.95 2.10
CA VAL A 462 -4.76 -20.12 1.95
C VAL A 462 -4.94 -19.31 3.23
N SER A 463 -5.10 -18.00 3.07
CA SER A 463 -5.46 -17.10 4.15
C SER A 463 -6.96 -16.87 4.15
N MET A 464 -7.66 -17.34 5.18
CA MET A 464 -9.10 -17.14 5.32
C MET A 464 -9.41 -15.77 5.92
N PRO A 465 -10.54 -15.12 5.54
CA PRO A 465 -11.04 -13.95 6.23
C PRO A 465 -11.20 -14.23 7.73
N ALA A 466 -10.72 -13.31 8.55
CA ALA A 466 -10.83 -13.42 10.00
C ALA A 466 -11.52 -12.18 10.58
N ARG A 467 -12.20 -12.37 11.70
CA ARG A 467 -12.93 -11.32 12.41
C ARG A 467 -12.53 -11.35 13.88
N ASP A 468 -12.56 -10.19 14.51
CA ASP A 468 -12.47 -10.07 15.96
C ASP A 468 -13.86 -10.33 16.58
N ALA A 469 -13.95 -10.34 17.91
CA ALA A 469 -15.19 -10.50 18.63
C ALA A 469 -16.23 -9.44 18.23
N LEU A 470 -17.50 -9.73 18.51
CA LEU A 470 -18.60 -8.78 18.32
C LEU A 470 -18.38 -7.53 19.14
N ILE A 471 -18.61 -6.37 18.55
CA ILE A 471 -18.63 -5.10 19.27
C ILE A 471 -19.93 -5.00 20.06
N PRO A 472 -19.86 -4.64 21.34
CA PRO A 472 -21.02 -4.63 22.23
C PRO A 472 -21.87 -3.34 22.04
N VAL A 473 -22.48 -3.18 20.87
CA VAL A 473 -23.43 -2.10 20.57
C VAL A 473 -24.74 -2.68 20.05
N SER A 474 -25.85 -1.99 20.25
CA SER A 474 -27.15 -2.39 19.71
C SER A 474 -27.21 -2.16 18.19
N GLN A 475 -28.10 -2.88 17.51
CA GLN A 475 -28.33 -2.64 16.08
C GLN A 475 -28.95 -1.24 15.86
N GLU A 476 -29.83 -0.81 16.76
CA GLU A 476 -30.46 0.51 16.74
C GLU A 476 -29.44 1.65 16.83
N ASP A 477 -28.45 1.52 17.75
CA ASP A 477 -27.37 2.50 17.89
C ASP A 477 -26.52 2.58 16.62
N LEU A 478 -26.20 1.43 16.01
CA LEU A 478 -25.48 1.38 14.73
C LEU A 478 -26.26 2.06 13.61
N GLU A 479 -27.55 1.76 13.47
CA GLU A 479 -28.40 2.39 12.45
C GLU A 479 -28.51 3.91 12.68
N THR A 480 -28.63 4.36 13.92
CA THR A 480 -28.63 5.80 14.24
C THR A 480 -27.37 6.49 13.75
N VAL A 481 -26.20 5.90 13.99
CA VAL A 481 -24.92 6.46 13.53
C VAL A 481 -24.79 6.37 12.01
N LYS A 482 -25.19 5.27 11.39
CA LYS A 482 -25.20 5.12 9.93
C LYS A 482 -26.08 6.18 9.27
N HIS A 483 -27.31 6.38 9.75
CA HIS A 483 -28.21 7.42 9.26
C HIS A 483 -27.59 8.82 9.38
N ALA A 484 -26.94 9.12 10.50
CA ALA A 484 -26.24 10.39 10.65
C ALA A 484 -25.09 10.54 9.66
N MET A 485 -24.29 9.49 9.41
CA MET A 485 -23.20 9.48 8.43
C MET A 485 -23.71 9.62 6.98
N PHE A 486 -24.86 9.03 6.66
CA PHE A 486 -25.53 9.27 5.39
C PHE A 486 -25.92 10.76 5.26
N GLY A 487 -26.44 11.36 6.32
CA GLY A 487 -26.76 12.79 6.37
C GLY A 487 -25.55 13.71 6.18
N VAL A 488 -24.35 13.31 6.63
CA VAL A 488 -23.10 14.05 6.35
C VAL A 488 -22.88 14.22 4.85
N VAL A 489 -23.28 13.24 4.04
CA VAL A 489 -23.11 13.24 2.58
C VAL A 489 -24.31 13.85 1.86
N ASN A 490 -25.54 13.56 2.30
CA ASN A 490 -26.75 13.82 1.51
C ASN A 490 -27.58 15.01 2.01
N HIS A 491 -27.43 15.39 3.31
CA HIS A 491 -28.16 16.51 3.86
C HIS A 491 -27.62 17.85 3.33
N ILE A 492 -28.52 18.86 3.15
CA ILE A 492 -28.13 20.17 2.63
C ILE A 492 -27.05 20.85 3.50
N GLN A 493 -27.06 20.63 4.80
CA GLN A 493 -26.07 21.14 5.75
C GLN A 493 -24.92 20.17 6.00
N GLY A 494 -24.88 19.03 5.31
CA GLY A 494 -23.84 18.02 5.43
C GLY A 494 -22.46 18.54 4.99
N THR A 495 -21.42 18.08 5.67
CA THR A 495 -20.02 18.51 5.43
C THR A 495 -19.30 17.70 4.36
N GLY A 496 -19.86 16.57 3.89
CA GLY A 496 -19.24 15.61 2.97
C GLY A 496 -19.90 15.52 1.59
N LYS A 497 -20.63 16.52 1.14
CA LYS A 497 -21.45 16.48 -0.10
C LYS A 497 -20.69 16.14 -1.38
N ALA A 498 -19.37 16.35 -1.41
CA ALA A 498 -18.53 16.06 -2.58
C ALA A 498 -18.52 14.58 -2.99
N VAL A 499 -18.86 13.67 -2.06
CA VAL A 499 -18.89 12.21 -2.31
C VAL A 499 -20.28 11.66 -2.60
N ARG A 500 -21.29 12.52 -2.72
CA ARG A 500 -22.62 12.08 -3.10
C ARG A 500 -22.58 11.37 -4.45
N LEU A 501 -23.19 10.20 -4.52
CA LEU A 501 -23.38 9.38 -5.71
C LEU A 501 -24.86 9.38 -6.11
N GLU A 502 -25.15 8.92 -7.32
CA GLU A 502 -26.48 8.90 -7.88
C GLU A 502 -27.22 7.59 -7.59
N LYS A 503 -26.49 6.47 -7.61
CA LYS A 503 -27.06 5.11 -7.55
C LYS A 503 -26.70 4.34 -6.29
N VAL A 504 -25.70 4.76 -5.53
CA VAL A 504 -25.20 4.04 -4.36
C VAL A 504 -25.10 4.95 -3.15
N ALA A 505 -25.61 4.50 -2.00
CA ALA A 505 -25.55 5.27 -0.76
C ALA A 505 -24.12 5.34 -0.22
N VAL A 506 -23.67 6.54 0.12
CA VAL A 506 -22.39 6.79 0.79
C VAL A 506 -22.61 7.30 2.19
N PHE A 507 -21.95 6.69 3.14
CA PHE A 507 -21.96 6.99 4.56
C PHE A 507 -20.59 7.51 4.95
N GLY A 508 -20.46 8.74 5.40
CA GLY A 508 -19.15 9.32 5.59
C GLY A 508 -19.05 10.30 6.74
N LYS A 509 -17.82 10.63 7.10
CA LYS A 509 -17.51 11.69 8.07
C LYS A 509 -16.27 12.44 7.60
N THR A 510 -16.36 13.77 7.62
CA THR A 510 -15.21 14.66 7.41
C THR A 510 -14.43 14.83 8.70
N GLY A 511 -13.13 14.99 8.59
CA GLY A 511 -12.22 15.35 9.67
C GLY A 511 -11.26 16.45 9.24
N THR A 512 -10.97 17.36 10.15
CA THR A 512 -9.87 18.32 10.05
C THR A 512 -9.24 18.35 11.44
N ALA A 513 -7.98 17.93 11.51
CA ALA A 513 -7.27 17.80 12.77
C ALA A 513 -6.02 18.66 12.76
N GLN A 514 -5.76 19.34 13.88
CA GLN A 514 -4.50 20.03 14.09
C GLN A 514 -3.41 19.00 14.34
N TRP A 515 -2.26 19.20 13.71
CA TRP A 515 -1.11 18.32 13.79
C TRP A 515 0.17 19.15 13.88
N VAL A 516 1.28 18.51 14.24
CA VAL A 516 2.59 19.15 14.30
C VAL A 516 3.50 18.45 13.31
N LEU A 517 3.91 19.17 12.27
CA LEU A 517 4.85 18.71 11.27
C LEU A 517 6.21 19.40 11.50
N LYS A 518 7.23 18.63 11.88
CA LYS A 518 8.59 19.17 12.12
C LYS A 518 8.61 20.40 13.06
N GLY A 519 7.82 20.35 14.13
CA GLY A 519 7.71 21.43 15.11
C GLY A 519 6.81 22.61 14.70
N GLN A 520 6.20 22.60 13.53
CA GLN A 520 5.30 23.64 13.06
C GLN A 520 3.84 23.14 13.02
N LYS A 521 2.88 24.05 13.25
CA LYS A 521 1.47 23.74 13.16
C LYS A 521 1.10 23.41 11.71
N ALA A 522 0.45 22.30 11.50
CA ALA A 522 -0.10 21.83 10.25
C ALA A 522 -1.49 21.23 10.48
N ASN A 523 -2.20 20.89 9.44
CA ASN A 523 -3.46 20.18 9.51
C ASN A 523 -3.36 18.83 8.80
N VAL A 524 -4.03 17.82 9.34
CA VAL A 524 -4.35 16.59 8.61
C VAL A 524 -5.84 16.58 8.34
N VAL A 525 -6.21 16.39 7.08
CA VAL A 525 -7.62 16.37 6.68
C VAL A 525 -8.05 14.96 6.29
N TRP A 526 -9.25 14.58 6.75
CA TRP A 526 -9.78 13.26 6.61
C TRP A 526 -11.12 13.24 5.90
N PHE A 527 -11.36 12.16 5.16
CA PHE A 527 -12.69 11.68 4.86
C PHE A 527 -12.72 10.17 5.00
N ALA A 528 -13.58 9.65 5.85
CA ALA A 528 -13.68 8.21 6.11
C ALA A 528 -15.14 7.77 6.21
N GLY A 529 -15.41 6.52 5.85
CA GLY A 529 -16.75 5.97 5.84
C GLY A 529 -16.85 4.68 5.05
N PHE A 530 -18.02 4.43 4.48
CA PHE A 530 -18.27 3.27 3.62
C PHE A 530 -19.30 3.59 2.54
N VAL A 531 -19.33 2.78 1.49
CA VAL A 531 -20.32 2.79 0.41
C VAL A 531 -21.12 1.49 0.46
N ASP A 532 -22.43 1.59 0.24
CA ASP A 532 -23.38 0.46 0.37
C ASP A 532 -23.43 -0.36 -0.91
N THR A 533 -22.31 -0.97 -1.24
CA THR A 533 -22.16 -1.97 -2.29
C THR A 533 -22.25 -3.38 -1.70
N MET A 534 -22.29 -4.40 -2.54
CA MET A 534 -22.22 -5.79 -2.13
C MET A 534 -20.94 -6.44 -2.68
N PRO A 535 -19.90 -6.74 -1.85
CA PRO A 535 -19.80 -6.37 -0.42
C PRO A 535 -19.65 -4.85 -0.21
N PRO A 536 -20.03 -4.31 0.96
CA PRO A 536 -19.78 -2.91 1.28
C PRO A 536 -18.28 -2.63 1.31
N LEU A 537 -17.87 -1.47 0.76
CA LEU A 537 -16.48 -1.05 0.81
C LEU A 537 -16.33 0.10 1.82
N ALA A 538 -15.51 -0.12 2.83
CA ALA A 538 -15.11 0.93 3.77
C ALA A 538 -13.81 1.59 3.32
N PHE A 539 -13.66 2.88 3.66
CA PHE A 539 -12.52 3.66 3.22
C PHE A 539 -12.06 4.70 4.23
N ALA A 540 -10.80 5.07 4.13
CA ALA A 540 -10.23 6.23 4.79
C ALA A 540 -9.26 6.95 3.85
N VAL A 541 -9.41 8.28 3.78
CA VAL A 541 -8.48 9.20 3.11
C VAL A 541 -7.89 10.12 4.15
N ALA A 542 -6.57 10.22 4.20
CA ALA A 542 -5.84 11.18 5.03
C ALA A 542 -4.87 11.96 4.16
N LEU A 543 -4.89 13.30 4.25
CA LEU A 543 -3.96 14.17 3.53
C LEU A 543 -3.24 15.08 4.52
N GLU A 544 -1.92 15.12 4.42
CA GLU A 544 -1.09 16.04 5.19
C GLU A 544 -1.13 17.44 4.57
N GLY A 545 -1.37 18.44 5.40
CA GLY A 545 -1.16 19.84 5.04
C GLY A 545 0.27 20.25 5.26
N ASP A 546 0.68 21.30 4.56
CA ASP A 546 1.98 21.92 4.79
C ASP A 546 1.93 22.83 6.01
N ALA A 547 3.12 23.14 6.55
CA ALA A 547 3.24 24.00 7.72
C ALA A 547 2.65 25.41 7.43
N GLY A 548 1.77 25.86 8.32
CA GLY A 548 1.11 27.18 8.17
C GLY A 548 -0.08 27.20 7.20
N GLU A 549 -0.41 26.08 6.53
CA GLU A 549 -1.55 26.03 5.60
C GLU A 549 -2.88 25.88 6.37
N GLY A 550 -3.68 26.93 6.42
CA GLY A 550 -4.95 26.98 7.15
C GLY A 550 -6.20 26.66 6.33
N SER A 551 -6.11 26.54 5.00
CA SER A 551 -7.26 26.44 4.09
C SER A 551 -7.80 25.03 3.86
N LEU A 552 -7.16 23.98 4.41
CA LEU A 552 -7.54 22.60 4.17
C LEU A 552 -8.76 22.19 4.99
N SER A 553 -9.66 21.45 4.35
CA SER A 553 -10.81 20.83 5.02
C SER A 553 -11.06 19.41 4.53
N GLY A 554 -11.61 18.57 5.40
CA GLY A 554 -11.95 17.18 5.04
C GLY A 554 -12.94 17.13 3.87
N GLY A 555 -13.97 17.98 3.88
CA GLY A 555 -14.98 18.05 2.82
C GLY A 555 -14.48 18.63 1.50
N GLY A 556 -13.59 19.62 1.54
CA GLY A 556 -13.06 20.28 0.34
C GLY A 556 -11.82 19.63 -0.26
N THR A 557 -11.05 18.88 0.53
CA THR A 557 -9.76 18.33 0.08
C THR A 557 -9.73 16.81 0.07
N ALA A 558 -10.07 16.14 1.18
CA ALA A 558 -10.01 14.67 1.28
C ALA A 558 -11.22 13.99 0.61
N ALA A 559 -12.44 14.52 0.79
CA ALA A 559 -13.63 13.95 0.19
C ALA A 559 -13.58 13.89 -1.35
N PRO A 560 -13.10 14.90 -2.10
CA PRO A 560 -12.96 14.81 -3.56
C PRO A 560 -12.04 13.69 -4.05
N VAL A 561 -11.06 13.26 -3.26
CA VAL A 561 -10.17 12.15 -3.61
C VAL A 561 -10.97 10.86 -3.70
N ILE A 562 -11.66 10.49 -2.64
CA ILE A 562 -12.45 9.26 -2.63
C ILE A 562 -13.68 9.36 -3.55
N ALA A 563 -14.24 10.54 -3.74
CA ALA A 563 -15.36 10.74 -4.66
C ALA A 563 -15.05 10.28 -6.08
N LYS A 564 -13.83 10.50 -6.56
CA LYS A 564 -13.39 10.01 -7.89
C LYS A 564 -13.38 8.49 -7.95
N VAL A 565 -12.89 7.85 -6.90
CA VAL A 565 -12.86 6.38 -6.81
C VAL A 565 -14.27 5.81 -6.74
N LEU A 566 -15.13 6.38 -5.90
CA LEU A 566 -16.48 5.88 -5.70
C LEU A 566 -17.36 6.06 -6.94
N ARG A 567 -17.21 7.17 -7.70
CA ARG A 567 -17.91 7.36 -8.98
C ARG A 567 -17.50 6.33 -10.03
N GLU A 568 -16.22 5.94 -10.05
CA GLU A 568 -15.77 4.89 -10.94
C GLU A 568 -16.31 3.52 -10.53
N ILE A 569 -16.37 3.24 -9.22
CA ILE A 569 -17.00 2.03 -8.68
C ILE A 569 -18.49 1.99 -9.03
N GLU A 570 -19.19 3.11 -8.92
CA GLU A 570 -20.60 3.24 -9.30
C GLU A 570 -20.81 2.99 -10.80
N SER A 571 -19.92 3.53 -11.65
CA SER A 571 -20.02 3.41 -13.11
C SER A 571 -19.66 2.02 -13.60
N HIS A 572 -18.70 1.35 -12.96
CA HIS A 572 -18.14 0.06 -13.39
C HIS A 572 -17.98 -0.94 -12.23
N PRO A 573 -19.07 -1.29 -11.51
CA PRO A 573 -18.98 -2.06 -10.27
C PRO A 573 -18.28 -3.41 -10.42
N SER A 574 -18.48 -4.10 -11.53
CA SER A 574 -17.86 -5.42 -11.80
C SER A 574 -16.33 -5.34 -11.93
N LEU A 575 -15.78 -4.22 -12.44
CA LEU A 575 -14.33 -4.02 -12.50
C LEU A 575 -13.71 -3.95 -11.11
N HIS A 576 -14.46 -3.44 -10.13
CA HIS A 576 -14.05 -3.30 -8.75
C HIS A 576 -14.46 -4.48 -7.86
N GLY A 577 -15.12 -5.49 -8.44
CA GLY A 577 -15.54 -6.71 -7.76
C GLY A 577 -16.64 -6.48 -6.73
N VAL A 578 -17.57 -5.59 -7.03
CA VAL A 578 -18.76 -5.29 -6.25
C VAL A 578 -20.01 -5.26 -7.14
N THR A 579 -21.16 -5.32 -6.49
CA THR A 579 -22.48 -5.07 -7.08
C THR A 579 -23.23 -4.07 -6.17
N TYR A 580 -24.36 -3.56 -6.61
CA TYR A 580 -25.28 -2.80 -5.79
C TYR A 580 -26.71 -2.97 -6.31
N ASP A 581 -27.68 -2.74 -5.43
CA ASP A 581 -29.10 -2.75 -5.79
C ASP A 581 -29.57 -1.28 -6.00
N GLU A 582 -29.90 -0.93 -7.25
CA GLU A 582 -30.34 0.43 -7.61
C GLU A 582 -31.67 0.80 -6.90
N ALA A 583 -32.48 -0.16 -6.50
CA ALA A 583 -33.76 0.11 -5.83
C ALA A 583 -33.60 0.67 -4.41
N VAL A 584 -32.49 0.42 -3.75
CA VAL A 584 -32.25 0.87 -2.36
C VAL A 584 -31.90 2.36 -2.27
N VAL A 585 -31.31 2.92 -3.32
CA VAL A 585 -30.76 4.30 -3.28
C VAL A 585 -31.84 5.38 -3.39
N LEU A 586 -32.92 5.10 -4.08
CA LEU A 586 -33.98 6.07 -4.35
C LEU A 586 -35.00 6.24 -3.23
N GLN A 587 -34.87 5.50 -2.13
CA GLN A 587 -35.68 5.72 -0.92
C GLN A 587 -35.13 6.91 -0.09
N GLU A 588 -34.80 8.01 -0.74
CA GLU A 588 -34.53 9.32 -0.10
C GLU A 588 -35.67 9.82 0.79
N ARG A 589 -36.77 9.11 0.84
CA ARG A 589 -38.04 9.51 1.48
C ARG A 589 -38.42 8.58 2.62
N ASP A 590 -37.42 8.07 3.35
CA ASP A 590 -37.74 7.40 4.59
C ASP A 590 -38.39 8.42 5.56
N PRO A 591 -39.62 8.20 5.99
CA PRO A 591 -40.30 9.09 6.95
C PRO A 591 -39.58 9.17 8.31
N LEU A 592 -38.62 8.26 8.60
CA LEU A 592 -37.69 8.37 9.75
C LEU A 592 -36.73 9.58 9.64
N TRP A 593 -36.59 10.16 8.46
CA TRP A 593 -35.83 11.39 8.21
C TRP A 593 -36.60 12.65 8.56
N GLY A 594 -37.41 12.69 9.59
CA GLY A 594 -38.06 13.89 10.03
C GLY A 594 -37.22 15.16 9.80
N PRO A 595 -37.77 16.33 9.57
CA PRO A 595 -37.01 17.51 9.24
C PRO A 595 -35.90 17.70 10.28
N VAL A 596 -34.63 17.67 9.86
CA VAL A 596 -33.57 18.24 10.68
C VAL A 596 -33.98 19.71 10.84
N PRO A 597 -34.15 20.22 12.05
CA PRO A 597 -34.54 21.61 12.25
C PRO A 597 -33.65 22.50 11.40
N ASP A 598 -34.20 23.43 10.67
CA ASP A 598 -33.43 24.45 9.97
C ASP A 598 -32.71 25.31 11.02
N LEU A 599 -31.52 24.90 11.35
CA LEU A 599 -30.69 25.51 12.39
C LEU A 599 -30.23 26.92 12.03
N THR A 600 -30.49 27.36 10.77
CA THR A 600 -30.21 28.73 10.32
C THR A 600 -31.34 29.67 10.62
N SER A 601 -32.56 29.17 10.88
CA SER A 601 -33.76 29.95 11.14
C SER A 601 -34.05 30.18 12.62
N LEU A 602 -33.29 29.62 13.54
CA LEU A 602 -33.48 29.83 14.97
C LEU A 602 -33.06 31.27 15.37
N PRO A 603 -33.88 32.02 16.12
CA PRO A 603 -33.50 33.34 16.60
C PRO A 603 -32.26 33.25 17.49
N PRO A 604 -31.43 34.29 17.54
CA PRO A 604 -30.29 34.31 18.44
C PRO A 604 -30.77 34.10 19.88
N PRO A 605 -30.03 33.29 20.68
CA PRO A 605 -30.42 33.08 22.06
C PRO A 605 -30.48 34.42 22.81
N PRO A 606 -31.38 34.55 23.78
CA PRO A 606 -31.46 35.77 24.62
C PRO A 606 -30.11 36.03 25.29
N PRO A 607 -29.74 37.29 25.53
CA PRO A 607 -28.51 37.65 26.22
C PRO A 607 -28.40 36.91 27.55
N ARG A 608 -27.31 36.17 27.75
CA ARG A 608 -27.09 35.37 28.96
C ARG A 608 -26.85 36.26 30.17
N GLU A 609 -27.65 36.07 31.22
CA GLU A 609 -27.17 36.35 32.56
C GLU A 609 -25.95 35.45 32.86
N ARG A 610 -24.89 36.04 33.36
CA ARG A 610 -23.58 35.34 33.61
C ARG A 610 -23.74 34.29 34.71
N GLU A 611 -24.13 33.07 34.37
CA GLU A 611 -23.93 31.91 35.24
C GLU A 611 -22.59 31.22 34.85
N ASN A 612 -21.58 31.44 35.65
CA ASN A 612 -20.19 31.06 35.42
C ASN A 612 -19.82 29.64 35.90
N SER A 613 -20.72 28.64 35.89
CA SER A 613 -20.33 27.29 36.32
C SER A 613 -21.05 26.17 35.56
N VAL A 614 -20.29 25.15 35.20
CA VAL A 614 -20.76 23.87 34.66
C VAL A 614 -21.78 23.20 35.61
N SER A 615 -21.75 23.49 36.90
CA SER A 615 -22.68 22.93 37.89
C SER A 615 -24.13 23.44 37.71
N GLY A 616 -24.31 24.66 37.23
CA GLY A 616 -25.63 25.20 36.90
C GLY A 616 -26.31 24.56 35.70
N PHE A 617 -25.51 24.07 34.76
CA PHE A 617 -25.99 23.36 33.59
C PHE A 617 -26.56 21.98 33.93
N PHE A 618 -25.86 21.20 34.76
CA PHE A 618 -26.31 19.88 35.18
C PHE A 618 -27.57 19.86 36.04
N SER A 619 -27.84 20.91 36.81
CA SER A 619 -29.06 20.99 37.63
C SER A 619 -30.34 21.19 36.79
N ARG A 620 -30.24 21.60 35.53
CA ARG A 620 -31.39 21.74 34.61
C ARG A 620 -31.66 20.49 33.77
N LEU A 621 -30.67 19.61 33.60
CA LEU A 621 -30.81 18.34 32.86
C LEU A 621 -31.56 17.24 33.65
N PHE A 622 -31.70 17.40 34.96
CA PHE A 622 -32.33 16.42 35.85
C PHE A 622 -33.61 16.94 36.54
N ARG A 623 -34.23 17.99 35.99
CA ARG A 623 -35.56 18.40 36.36
C ARG A 623 -36.62 18.03 35.29
#